data_ba18d9c3f59afb3cda318c2859d37b67
#
_entry.id   ba18d9c3f59afb3cda318c2859d37b67
#
_cell.length_a   1.000
_cell.length_b   1.000
_cell.length_c   1.000
_cell.angle_alpha   90.00
_cell.angle_beta   90.00
_cell.angle_gamma   90.00
#
_symmetry.space_group_name_H-M   'P 1'
#
loop_
_entity.id
_entity.type
_entity.pdbx_description
1 polymer ?
#
loop_
_entity_poly.entity_id
_entity_poly.type
_entity_poly.pdbx_seq_one_letter_code
_entity_poly.pdbx_strand_id
1 'polypeptide(L)'
;RITLTTGNVDPGETLDYTVTGVTAADLTQGSLTGSFIVGTTDYFDFTLAEDLTTEGVESFNIALDNGEATINVGINDTSITPGNNYTITMTNVGAGAYSLSGTDRNGAVSGNNAQININTNDNLTITVNAPGHPVFLKTTNSTGTAYQVTTPAATGQGATSGNITWTPNTTGTYHYNCQYHSAMHGLIVVS
;
A
#
# COMPACT_ATOMS: atom_id res chain seq x y z
N ARG A 1 7.37 -18.08 -16.19
CA ARG A 1 8.04 -19.13 -17.01
C ARG A 1 9.12 -18.51 -17.88
N ILE A 2 10.28 -19.12 -17.88
CA ILE A 2 11.42 -18.80 -18.76
C ILE A 2 11.57 -19.96 -19.74
N THR A 3 11.64 -19.65 -21.04
CA THR A 3 11.78 -20.65 -22.11
C THR A 3 13.07 -20.40 -22.87
N LEU A 4 13.81 -21.48 -23.12
CA LEU A 4 14.98 -21.48 -23.98
C LEU A 4 14.54 -21.80 -25.42
N THR A 5 14.97 -20.98 -26.36
CA THR A 5 14.85 -21.30 -27.80
C THR A 5 16.25 -21.45 -28.38
N THR A 6 16.53 -22.59 -28.95
CA THR A 6 17.85 -22.91 -29.53
C THR A 6 17.78 -23.02 -31.03
N GLY A 7 18.89 -22.68 -31.72
CA GLY A 7 19.13 -22.97 -33.12
C GLY A 7 20.48 -23.66 -33.26
N ASN A 8 20.51 -24.77 -34.00
CA ASN A 8 21.72 -25.57 -34.25
C ASN A 8 22.35 -26.22 -32.99
N VAL A 9 21.52 -26.54 -32.00
CA VAL A 9 21.91 -27.35 -30.84
C VAL A 9 21.20 -28.69 -30.92
N ASP A 10 21.89 -29.78 -30.73
CA ASP A 10 21.33 -31.12 -30.86
C ASP A 10 20.31 -31.42 -29.75
N PRO A 11 19.21 -32.11 -30.05
CA PRO A 11 18.27 -32.56 -29.02
C PRO A 11 18.96 -33.46 -28.00
N GLY A 12 18.67 -33.22 -26.70
CA GLY A 12 19.25 -33.93 -25.58
C GLY A 12 20.49 -33.28 -24.99
N GLU A 13 21.04 -32.24 -25.61
CA GLU A 13 22.10 -31.41 -25.02
C GLU A 13 21.60 -30.73 -23.74
N THR A 14 22.49 -30.67 -22.75
CA THR A 14 22.22 -30.00 -21.46
C THR A 14 22.90 -28.64 -21.44
N LEU A 15 22.12 -27.59 -21.16
CA LEU A 15 22.60 -26.23 -21.04
C LEU A 15 22.29 -25.73 -19.63
N ASP A 16 23.31 -25.56 -18.82
CA ASP A 16 23.18 -25.09 -17.46
C ASP A 16 22.95 -23.58 -17.41
N TYR A 17 22.20 -23.11 -16.42
CA TYR A 17 21.91 -21.70 -16.23
C TYR A 17 22.12 -21.28 -14.78
N THR A 18 22.47 -20.01 -14.61
CA THR A 18 22.56 -19.34 -13.30
C THR A 18 21.69 -18.07 -13.30
N VAL A 19 20.93 -17.87 -12.21
CA VAL A 19 20.13 -16.67 -11.93
C VAL A 19 20.88 -15.84 -10.90
N THR A 20 21.02 -14.55 -11.18
CA THR A 20 21.66 -13.56 -10.27
C THR A 20 20.78 -12.32 -10.12
N GLY A 21 20.99 -11.53 -9.07
CA GLY A 21 20.19 -10.33 -8.77
C GLY A 21 19.02 -10.60 -7.82
N VAL A 22 18.75 -11.86 -7.50
CA VAL A 22 17.81 -12.32 -6.46
C VAL A 22 18.46 -13.42 -5.64
N THR A 23 17.91 -13.72 -4.46
CA THR A 23 18.37 -14.78 -3.55
C THR A 23 17.35 -15.92 -3.49
N ALA A 24 17.73 -17.04 -2.89
CA ALA A 24 16.80 -18.16 -2.70
C ALA A 24 15.63 -17.82 -1.75
N ALA A 25 15.78 -16.81 -0.89
CA ALA A 25 14.71 -16.33 0.00
C ALA A 25 13.63 -15.58 -0.77
N ASP A 26 13.98 -15.01 -1.93
CA ASP A 26 13.06 -14.25 -2.78
C ASP A 26 12.22 -15.17 -3.68
N LEU A 27 12.35 -16.48 -3.52
CA LEU A 27 11.66 -17.48 -4.35
C LEU A 27 10.63 -18.29 -3.54
N THR A 28 9.42 -18.43 -4.08
CA THR A 28 8.44 -19.43 -3.63
C THR A 28 8.50 -20.69 -4.49
N GLN A 29 9.00 -20.60 -5.71
CA GLN A 29 9.17 -21.70 -6.63
C GLN A 29 10.32 -21.44 -7.60
N GLY A 30 11.07 -22.49 -7.93
CA GLY A 30 12.22 -22.45 -8.83
C GLY A 30 13.54 -22.57 -8.10
N SER A 31 14.64 -22.42 -8.83
CA SER A 31 16.01 -22.51 -8.33
C SER A 31 16.85 -21.41 -8.98
N LEU A 32 17.88 -20.96 -8.28
CA LEU A 32 18.86 -20.00 -8.82
C LEU A 32 19.82 -20.63 -9.83
N THR A 33 19.87 -21.96 -9.88
CA THR A 33 20.63 -22.71 -10.88
C THR A 33 19.84 -23.93 -11.35
N GLY A 34 20.09 -24.36 -12.56
CA GLY A 34 19.46 -25.55 -13.13
C GLY A 34 19.93 -25.81 -14.55
N SER A 35 19.22 -26.67 -15.24
CA SER A 35 19.62 -27.08 -16.59
C SER A 35 18.41 -27.15 -17.51
N PHE A 36 18.57 -26.69 -18.74
CA PHE A 36 17.69 -27.02 -19.85
C PHE A 36 18.18 -28.30 -20.52
N ILE A 37 17.24 -29.13 -21.01
CA ILE A 37 17.52 -30.25 -21.88
C ILE A 37 16.84 -29.97 -23.21
N VAL A 38 17.63 -29.67 -24.23
CA VAL A 38 17.15 -29.22 -25.54
C VAL A 38 16.16 -30.21 -26.12
N GLY A 39 14.98 -29.74 -26.53
CA GLY A 39 13.91 -30.54 -27.10
C GLY A 39 13.14 -31.40 -26.08
N THR A 40 13.45 -31.35 -24.80
CA THR A 40 12.74 -32.10 -23.77
C THR A 40 12.32 -31.23 -22.58
N THR A 41 13.25 -30.48 -22.01
CA THR A 41 13.00 -29.53 -20.91
C THR A 41 13.64 -28.19 -21.28
N ASP A 42 12.97 -27.46 -22.13
CA ASP A 42 13.41 -26.18 -22.68
C ASP A 42 12.78 -24.98 -21.97
N TYR A 43 12.23 -25.20 -20.76
CA TYR A 43 11.72 -24.14 -19.90
C TYR A 43 11.94 -24.48 -18.41
N PHE A 44 11.88 -23.45 -17.58
CA PHE A 44 11.69 -23.60 -16.14
C PHE A 44 10.69 -22.56 -15.61
N ASP A 45 10.06 -22.88 -14.50
CA ASP A 45 9.17 -21.96 -13.80
C ASP A 45 9.90 -21.32 -12.63
N PHE A 46 9.63 -20.04 -12.46
CA PHE A 46 10.25 -19.18 -11.48
C PHE A 46 9.16 -18.30 -10.88
N THR A 47 8.98 -18.37 -9.55
CA THR A 47 7.97 -17.59 -8.85
C THR A 47 8.64 -16.83 -7.71
N LEU A 48 8.55 -15.52 -7.74
CA LEU A 48 9.03 -14.65 -6.68
C LEU A 48 8.12 -14.74 -5.46
N ALA A 49 8.70 -14.60 -4.29
CA ALA A 49 7.96 -14.46 -3.05
C ALA A 49 7.30 -13.06 -3.02
N GLU A 50 6.10 -12.98 -2.51
CA GLU A 50 5.52 -11.71 -2.11
C GLU A 50 6.08 -11.34 -0.75
N ASP A 51 6.67 -10.17 -0.63
CA ASP A 51 7.02 -9.61 0.66
C ASP A 51 6.18 -8.36 0.98
N LEU A 52 6.39 -7.76 2.13
CA LEU A 52 5.65 -6.58 2.58
C LEU A 52 6.49 -5.30 2.50
N THR A 53 7.60 -5.34 1.77
CA THR A 53 8.54 -4.24 1.65
C THR A 53 8.40 -3.59 0.28
N THR A 54 8.20 -2.28 0.24
CA THR A 54 8.23 -1.52 -1.02
C THR A 54 9.68 -1.19 -1.34
N GLU A 55 10.24 -1.85 -2.34
CA GLU A 55 11.67 -1.76 -2.69
C GLU A 55 11.92 -1.02 -4.02
N GLY A 56 10.87 -0.84 -4.80
CA GLY A 56 10.95 -0.20 -6.12
C GLY A 56 11.16 -1.20 -7.26
N VAL A 57 11.61 -0.71 -8.41
CA VAL A 57 11.85 -1.55 -9.58
C VAL A 57 13.17 -2.29 -9.40
N GLU A 58 13.11 -3.60 -9.42
CA GLU A 58 14.26 -4.50 -9.35
C GLU A 58 14.47 -5.27 -10.66
N SER A 59 15.57 -5.98 -10.77
CA SER A 59 15.84 -6.85 -11.89
C SER A 59 16.70 -8.03 -11.50
N PHE A 60 16.47 -9.16 -12.15
CA PHE A 60 17.37 -10.31 -12.08
C PHE A 60 17.86 -10.69 -13.47
N ASN A 61 19.01 -11.33 -13.50
CA ASN A 61 19.65 -11.78 -14.73
C ASN A 61 19.68 -13.31 -14.76
N ILE A 62 19.38 -13.89 -15.90
CA ILE A 62 19.53 -15.32 -16.18
C ILE A 62 20.58 -15.44 -17.27
N ALA A 63 21.64 -16.20 -17.01
CA ALA A 63 22.70 -16.47 -17.95
C ALA A 63 22.88 -17.97 -18.16
N LEU A 64 23.11 -18.40 -19.40
CA LEU A 64 23.66 -19.72 -19.67
C LEU A 64 25.11 -19.76 -19.24
N ASP A 65 25.54 -20.83 -18.58
CA ASP A 65 26.87 -20.94 -18.01
C ASP A 65 27.97 -21.05 -19.08
N ASN A 66 27.61 -21.43 -20.31
CA ASN A 66 28.49 -21.39 -21.47
C ASN A 66 28.72 -19.98 -22.04
N GLY A 67 27.96 -18.97 -21.54
CA GLY A 67 28.09 -17.57 -21.96
C GLY A 67 27.40 -17.19 -23.28
N GLU A 68 26.66 -18.11 -23.90
CA GLU A 68 26.03 -17.87 -25.20
C GLU A 68 24.74 -17.03 -25.13
N ALA A 69 24.08 -17.02 -23.99
CA ALA A 69 22.86 -16.23 -23.81
C ALA A 69 22.73 -15.68 -22.39
N THR A 70 22.17 -14.48 -22.33
CA THR A 70 21.78 -13.85 -21.08
C THR A 70 20.51 -13.04 -21.28
N ILE A 71 19.65 -12.97 -20.27
CA ILE A 71 18.44 -12.14 -20.27
C ILE A 71 18.32 -11.41 -18.93
N ASN A 72 17.97 -10.13 -18.99
CA ASN A 72 17.61 -9.34 -17.84
C ASN A 72 16.08 -9.24 -17.74
N VAL A 73 15.52 -9.54 -16.59
CA VAL A 73 14.09 -9.51 -16.32
C VAL A 73 13.81 -8.46 -15.27
N GLY A 74 13.01 -7.45 -15.62
CA GLY A 74 12.54 -6.43 -14.68
C GLY A 74 11.41 -6.98 -13.82
N ILE A 75 11.49 -6.68 -12.53
CA ILE A 75 10.45 -6.98 -11.53
C ILE A 75 9.78 -5.65 -11.18
N ASN A 76 8.48 -5.57 -11.40
CA ASN A 76 7.71 -4.45 -10.86
C ASN A 76 7.34 -4.80 -9.42
N ASP A 77 7.78 -3.96 -8.48
CA ASP A 77 7.36 -4.08 -7.10
C ASP A 77 5.84 -3.85 -7.01
N THR A 78 5.13 -4.87 -6.56
CA THR A 78 3.69 -4.83 -6.27
C THR A 78 3.42 -4.95 -4.77
N SER A 79 4.49 -5.04 -3.97
CA SER A 79 4.42 -5.12 -2.52
C SER A 79 3.93 -3.82 -1.92
N ILE A 80 3.11 -3.91 -0.92
CA ILE A 80 2.63 -2.75 -0.18
C ILE A 80 3.10 -2.91 1.27
N THR A 81 4.00 -2.03 1.72
CA THR A 81 4.34 -1.96 3.14
C THR A 81 3.05 -1.70 3.93
N PRO A 82 2.65 -2.59 4.85
CA PRO A 82 1.47 -2.36 5.66
C PRO A 82 1.60 -1.05 6.43
N GLY A 83 0.58 -0.22 6.34
CA GLY A 83 0.52 1.00 7.13
C GLY A 83 0.30 0.72 8.61
N ASN A 84 0.55 1.72 9.42
CA ASN A 84 0.28 1.69 10.85
C ASN A 84 -1.21 1.86 11.14
N ASN A 85 -1.64 1.42 12.32
CA ASN A 85 -3.01 1.64 12.78
C ASN A 85 -3.02 2.79 13.78
N TYR A 86 -3.82 3.81 13.49
CA TYR A 86 -4.03 4.97 14.36
C TYR A 86 -5.48 5.06 14.80
N THR A 87 -5.69 5.36 16.07
CA THR A 87 -7.03 5.53 16.64
C THR A 87 -7.15 6.90 17.29
N ILE A 88 -8.14 7.66 16.87
CA ILE A 88 -8.50 8.97 17.37
C ILE A 88 -9.90 8.91 17.97
N THR A 89 -10.04 9.26 19.21
CA THR A 89 -11.35 9.52 19.82
C THR A 89 -11.77 10.95 19.53
N MET A 90 -13.00 11.15 19.08
CA MET A 90 -13.55 12.45 18.72
C MET A 90 -14.86 12.69 19.44
N THR A 91 -14.91 13.80 20.18
CA THR A 91 -16.13 14.29 20.85
C THR A 91 -16.43 15.70 20.39
N ASN A 92 -17.63 16.23 20.67
CA ASN A 92 -17.95 17.63 20.35
C ASN A 92 -17.78 18.56 21.54
N VAL A 93 -17.37 19.81 21.26
CA VAL A 93 -17.35 20.93 22.22
C VAL A 93 -18.37 21.93 21.75
N GLY A 94 -19.62 21.72 22.18
CA GLY A 94 -20.76 22.43 21.64
C GLY A 94 -20.84 22.31 20.11
N ALA A 95 -21.17 23.39 19.42
CA ALA A 95 -21.17 23.50 17.97
C ALA A 95 -19.90 24.19 17.40
N GLY A 96 -18.88 24.41 18.25
CA GLY A 96 -17.69 25.20 17.89
C GLY A 96 -16.48 24.34 17.47
N ALA A 97 -16.35 23.12 17.99
CA ALA A 97 -15.20 22.28 17.68
C ALA A 97 -15.48 20.79 17.90
N TYR A 98 -14.66 19.97 17.27
CA TYR A 98 -14.41 18.59 17.72
C TYR A 98 -13.20 18.59 18.65
N SER A 99 -13.30 17.93 19.80
CA SER A 99 -12.17 17.64 20.66
C SER A 99 -11.62 16.26 20.33
N LEU A 100 -10.33 16.18 20.01
CA LEU A 100 -9.64 14.97 19.63
C LEU A 100 -8.71 14.49 20.75
N SER A 101 -8.57 13.18 20.88
CA SER A 101 -7.54 12.51 21.67
C SER A 101 -7.14 11.19 21.04
N GLY A 102 -5.85 10.87 21.04
CA GLY A 102 -5.32 9.64 20.47
C GLY A 102 -3.86 9.77 20.08
N THR A 103 -3.46 9.02 19.06
CA THR A 103 -2.11 9.05 18.51
C THR A 103 -2.15 9.02 16.98
N ASP A 104 -1.21 9.71 16.35
CA ASP A 104 -0.93 9.64 14.92
C ASP A 104 0.56 9.36 14.69
N ARG A 105 1.05 9.44 13.46
CA ARG A 105 2.46 9.17 13.12
C ARG A 105 3.45 10.11 13.85
N ASN A 106 3.01 11.27 14.29
CA ASN A 106 3.85 12.26 14.99
C ASN A 106 3.76 12.13 16.51
N GLY A 107 2.93 11.21 17.04
CA GLY A 107 2.73 10.99 18.47
C GLY A 107 1.35 11.37 18.95
N ALA A 108 1.25 12.02 20.10
CA ALA A 108 -0.04 12.34 20.71
C ALA A 108 -0.82 13.41 19.93
N VAL A 109 -2.09 13.11 19.63
CA VAL A 109 -3.06 14.05 19.10
C VAL A 109 -4.00 14.46 20.22
N SER A 110 -4.13 15.77 20.49
CA SER A 110 -5.07 16.26 21.50
C SER A 110 -5.50 17.69 21.22
N GLY A 111 -6.73 18.02 21.61
CA GLY A 111 -7.27 19.37 21.58
C GLY A 111 -8.38 19.58 20.55
N ASN A 112 -8.86 20.82 20.49
CA ASN A 112 -9.96 21.22 19.64
C ASN A 112 -9.50 21.35 18.19
N ASN A 113 -10.22 20.67 17.28
CA ASN A 113 -9.94 20.65 15.86
C ASN A 113 -8.47 20.33 15.52
N ALA A 114 -7.84 19.45 16.33
CA ALA A 114 -6.44 19.09 16.17
C ALA A 114 -6.18 18.43 14.81
N GLN A 115 -5.01 18.70 14.23
CA GLN A 115 -4.56 18.05 13.01
C GLN A 115 -4.20 16.58 13.27
N ILE A 116 -4.50 15.72 12.31
CA ILE A 116 -4.12 14.31 12.27
C ILE A 116 -3.11 14.13 11.14
N ASN A 117 -2.00 13.41 11.41
CA ASN A 117 -0.95 13.14 10.42
C ASN A 117 -0.78 11.64 10.26
N ILE A 118 -0.91 11.15 9.03
CA ILE A 118 -0.75 9.73 8.68
C ILE A 118 0.03 9.60 7.37
N ASN A 119 0.47 8.39 7.05
CA ASN A 119 1.01 8.09 5.73
C ASN A 119 -0.04 7.45 4.82
N THR A 120 0.26 7.36 3.53
CA THR A 120 -0.46 6.44 2.65
C THR A 120 -0.39 5.02 3.22
N ASN A 121 -1.47 4.25 3.02
CA ASN A 121 -1.68 2.89 3.54
C ASN A 121 -1.85 2.76 5.06
N ASP A 122 -1.66 3.83 5.85
CA ASP A 122 -2.03 3.80 7.27
C ASP A 122 -3.55 3.64 7.43
N ASN A 123 -3.97 2.91 8.44
CA ASN A 123 -5.38 2.73 8.76
C ASN A 123 -5.78 3.69 9.90
N LEU A 124 -6.55 4.71 9.57
CA LEU A 124 -7.11 5.67 10.52
C LEU A 124 -8.49 5.22 10.98
N THR A 125 -8.66 5.02 12.27
CA THR A 125 -9.96 4.83 12.92
C THR A 125 -10.29 6.06 13.76
N ILE A 126 -11.40 6.72 13.45
CA ILE A 126 -11.95 7.80 14.29
C ILE A 126 -13.16 7.25 15.03
N THR A 127 -13.04 7.10 16.35
CA THR A 127 -14.15 6.73 17.23
C THR A 127 -14.92 7.98 17.60
N VAL A 128 -16.07 8.16 16.96
CA VAL A 128 -16.92 9.34 17.12
C VAL A 128 -17.88 9.15 18.29
N ASN A 129 -17.94 10.17 19.15
CA ASN A 129 -19.00 10.36 20.15
C ASN A 129 -19.35 11.84 20.18
N ALA A 130 -20.09 12.28 19.19
CA ALA A 130 -20.47 13.66 18.93
C ALA A 130 -21.96 13.76 18.54
N PRO A 131 -22.89 13.53 19.48
CA PRO A 131 -24.32 13.53 19.22
C PRO A 131 -24.78 14.84 18.56
N GLY A 132 -25.53 14.71 17.44
CA GLY A 132 -26.02 15.83 16.66
C GLY A 132 -25.01 16.48 15.71
N HIS A 133 -23.76 16.00 15.67
CA HIS A 133 -22.67 16.53 14.85
C HIS A 133 -22.06 15.44 13.93
N PRO A 134 -22.73 15.11 12.81
CA PRO A 134 -22.24 14.08 11.90
C PRO A 134 -20.87 14.45 11.30
N VAL A 135 -19.92 13.51 11.35
CA VAL A 135 -18.54 13.69 10.88
C VAL A 135 -18.37 13.12 9.49
N PHE A 136 -17.76 13.88 8.60
CA PHE A 136 -17.38 13.46 7.26
C PHE A 136 -15.91 13.72 6.98
N LEU A 137 -15.23 12.74 6.37
CA LEU A 137 -13.88 12.93 5.80
C LEU A 137 -14.02 13.43 4.37
N LYS A 138 -13.32 14.50 4.04
CA LYS A 138 -13.51 15.25 2.79
C LYS A 138 -12.21 15.68 2.15
N THR A 139 -12.28 15.91 0.85
CA THR A 139 -11.20 16.52 0.05
C THR A 139 -11.20 18.04 0.11
N THR A 140 -12.27 18.65 0.59
CA THR A 140 -12.45 20.11 0.67
C THR A 140 -13.16 20.47 1.96
N ASN A 141 -12.67 21.52 2.65
CA ASN A 141 -13.33 22.04 3.85
C ASN A 141 -14.71 22.62 3.47
N SER A 142 -15.77 21.96 3.89
CA SER A 142 -17.16 22.37 3.60
C SER A 142 -18.14 21.71 4.55
N THR A 143 -19.30 22.35 4.79
CA THR A 143 -20.45 21.72 5.42
C THR A 143 -21.24 20.85 4.43
N GLY A 144 -22.28 20.19 4.90
CA GLY A 144 -23.07 19.25 4.08
C GLY A 144 -22.37 17.93 3.82
N THR A 145 -22.79 17.22 2.79
CA THR A 145 -22.30 15.86 2.45
C THR A 145 -21.47 15.81 1.17
N ALA A 146 -21.21 16.95 0.52
CA ALA A 146 -20.37 17.00 -0.67
C ALA A 146 -18.88 16.79 -0.35
N TYR A 147 -18.11 16.44 -1.38
CA TYR A 147 -16.66 16.29 -1.34
C TYR A 147 -16.13 15.22 -0.37
N GLN A 148 -16.90 14.20 -0.05
CA GLN A 148 -16.42 13.07 0.72
C GLN A 148 -15.26 12.36 0.00
N VAL A 149 -14.34 11.79 0.77
CA VAL A 149 -13.32 10.91 0.20
C VAL A 149 -14.00 9.67 -0.39
N THR A 150 -13.69 9.34 -1.64
CA THR A 150 -14.32 8.25 -2.40
C THR A 150 -13.32 7.25 -2.98
N THR A 151 -12.02 7.62 -3.06
CA THR A 151 -10.98 6.78 -3.65
C THR A 151 -9.69 6.92 -2.84
N PRO A 152 -9.48 6.01 -1.87
CA PRO A 152 -10.44 5.05 -1.31
C PRO A 152 -11.54 5.74 -0.48
N ALA A 153 -12.72 5.14 -0.47
CA ALA A 153 -13.83 5.63 0.34
C ALA A 153 -13.60 5.33 1.82
N ALA A 154 -13.93 6.30 2.69
CA ALA A 154 -14.01 6.02 4.12
C ALA A 154 -15.33 5.31 4.46
N THR A 155 -15.30 4.39 5.41
CA THR A 155 -16.50 3.76 5.95
C THR A 155 -17.05 4.57 7.12
N GLY A 156 -18.34 4.43 7.43
CA GLY A 156 -18.96 5.09 8.59
C GLY A 156 -19.12 6.62 8.45
N GLN A 157 -19.02 7.17 7.26
CA GLN A 157 -19.24 8.60 6.98
C GLN A 157 -20.58 9.07 7.53
N GLY A 158 -20.61 10.24 8.15
CA GLY A 158 -21.80 10.81 8.79
C GLY A 158 -22.07 10.26 10.19
N ALA A 159 -21.14 9.55 10.80
CA ALA A 159 -21.28 9.07 12.17
C ALA A 159 -21.43 10.23 13.17
N THR A 160 -22.37 10.08 14.08
CA THR A 160 -22.47 10.87 15.33
C THR A 160 -22.07 10.03 16.54
N SER A 161 -22.01 8.70 16.35
CA SER A 161 -21.54 7.69 17.29
C SER A 161 -21.03 6.49 16.50
N GLY A 162 -19.94 5.85 16.94
CA GLY A 162 -19.31 4.70 16.26
C GLY A 162 -18.06 5.09 15.50
N ASN A 163 -17.60 4.25 14.60
CA ASN A 163 -16.30 4.41 13.96
C ASN A 163 -16.42 4.89 12.50
N ILE A 164 -15.53 5.81 12.14
CA ILE A 164 -15.18 6.08 10.75
C ILE A 164 -13.80 5.44 10.53
N THR A 165 -13.65 4.62 9.49
CA THR A 165 -12.34 4.05 9.11
C THR A 165 -11.94 4.48 7.71
N TRP A 166 -10.64 4.76 7.53
CA TRP A 166 -10.11 5.18 6.25
C TRP A 166 -8.64 4.80 6.09
N THR A 167 -8.31 4.26 4.93
CA THR A 167 -6.93 3.93 4.54
C THR A 167 -6.61 4.69 3.26
N PRO A 168 -5.97 5.88 3.33
CA PRO A 168 -5.64 6.66 2.15
C PRO A 168 -4.53 5.99 1.32
N ASN A 169 -4.63 6.10 0.00
CA ASN A 169 -3.60 5.65 -0.94
C ASN A 169 -2.94 6.80 -1.71
N THR A 170 -3.26 8.03 -1.37
CA THR A 170 -2.77 9.23 -2.07
C THR A 170 -2.41 10.29 -1.04
N THR A 171 -1.21 10.86 -1.20
CA THR A 171 -0.74 11.97 -0.38
C THR A 171 -1.58 13.21 -0.59
N GLY A 172 -1.72 14.04 0.44
CA GLY A 172 -2.49 15.28 0.33
C GLY A 172 -3.01 15.81 1.65
N THR A 173 -3.75 16.90 1.58
CA THR A 173 -4.45 17.49 2.71
C THR A 173 -5.93 17.25 2.59
N TYR A 174 -6.48 16.59 3.56
CA TYR A 174 -7.89 16.24 3.69
C TYR A 174 -8.46 16.91 4.95
N HIS A 175 -9.77 16.79 5.12
CA HIS A 175 -10.47 17.44 6.20
C HIS A 175 -11.44 16.47 6.89
N TYR A 176 -11.59 16.60 8.20
CA TYR A 176 -12.77 16.11 8.88
C TYR A 176 -13.68 17.30 9.17
N ASN A 177 -14.96 17.18 8.84
CA ASN A 177 -15.92 18.28 8.95
C ASN A 177 -17.23 17.81 9.58
N CYS A 178 -17.85 18.68 10.35
CA CYS A 178 -19.25 18.53 10.71
C CYS A 178 -20.15 18.84 9.51
N GLN A 179 -21.22 18.04 9.36
CA GLN A 179 -22.24 18.31 8.34
C GLN A 179 -22.87 19.69 8.46
N TYR A 180 -23.06 20.18 9.69
CA TYR A 180 -23.89 21.35 9.96
C TYR A 180 -23.10 22.60 10.36
N HIS A 181 -21.93 22.47 10.97
CA HIS A 181 -21.21 23.56 11.62
C HIS A 181 -19.83 23.76 10.99
N SER A 182 -19.62 24.88 10.33
CA SER A 182 -18.37 25.19 9.62
C SER A 182 -17.15 25.34 10.55
N ALA A 183 -17.37 25.72 11.81
CA ALA A 183 -16.30 25.85 12.81
C ALA A 183 -15.77 24.49 13.29
N MET A 184 -16.55 23.42 13.14
CA MET A 184 -16.19 22.07 13.58
C MET A 184 -15.47 21.35 12.43
N HIS A 185 -14.20 21.66 12.21
CA HIS A 185 -13.37 21.02 11.20
C HIS A 185 -11.89 21.02 11.60
N GLY A 186 -11.13 20.07 11.05
CA GLY A 186 -9.67 20.06 11.14
C GLY A 186 -9.05 19.33 9.98
N LEU A 187 -7.74 19.25 9.98
CA LEU A 187 -6.95 18.70 8.88
C LEU A 187 -6.58 17.24 9.13
N ILE A 188 -6.52 16.47 8.03
CA ILE A 188 -5.83 15.19 7.97
C ILE A 188 -4.77 15.33 6.88
N VAL A 189 -3.49 15.28 7.28
CA VAL A 189 -2.35 15.36 6.37
C VAL A 189 -1.84 13.94 6.10
N VAL A 190 -1.86 13.55 4.83
CA VAL A 190 -1.37 12.26 4.35
C VAL A 190 -0.06 12.48 3.60
N SER A 191 1.00 11.83 4.03
CA SER A 191 2.35 11.91 3.41
C SER A 191 2.75 10.62 2.72
#